data_d708018426dcb772e1712a670b19dede
#
_entry.id   d708018426dcb772e1712a670b19dede
#
_cell.length_a   1.000
_cell.length_b   1.000
_cell.length_c   1.000
_cell.angle_alpha   90.00
_cell.angle_beta   90.00
_cell.angle_gamma   90.00
#
_symmetry.space_group_name_H-M   'P 1'
#
loop_
_entity.id
_entity.type
_entity.pdbx_description
1 polymer ?
#
loop_
_entity_poly.entity_id
_entity_poly.type
_entity_poly.pdbx_seq_one_letter_code
_entity_poly.pdbx_strand_id
1 'polypeptide(L)'
;IREVSAYSNALDSLINPIRKHLPESTVSPKNGVKGALNFCWFIRSQGYHPNAFMSHGIGDKNYMIGTKGHANRFDYVFVTGPAFKEKLIRHNTPAEKIFVVGWPKLDPIFNGEYQRTPSDKIRVLYAPTHNAIQAVSSFPAFNEYLDKFPPEIEVLNSPHPARKEDRMPTIQPLVDADVVIADAGSTIYEALALGKPVIFPDWLVREGVLSRFNGTFEAKCYADNLGYHANSFKHLLELIPEAVSKGLDDRAIEFAEKMFPAKLRGNSGEAIAEILRRLAN
;
A
#
# COMPACT_ATOMS: atom_id res chain seq x y z
N ILE A 1 22.79 5.03 10.45
CA ILE A 1 21.56 4.27 10.14
C ILE A 1 21.86 3.33 8.99
N ARG A 2 21.40 2.10 9.11
CA ARG A 2 21.59 1.07 8.09
C ARG A 2 20.25 0.50 7.66
N GLU A 3 20.05 0.39 6.37
CA GLU A 3 18.87 -0.14 5.73
C GLU A 3 19.06 -1.61 5.40
N VAL A 4 18.12 -2.46 5.79
CA VAL A 4 18.17 -3.90 5.52
C VAL A 4 17.20 -4.21 4.39
N SER A 5 17.71 -4.27 3.18
CA SER A 5 16.92 -4.57 1.98
C SER A 5 17.55 -5.69 1.16
N ALA A 6 16.72 -6.64 0.74
CA ALA A 6 17.10 -7.70 -0.20
C ALA A 6 16.62 -7.42 -1.64
N TYR A 7 15.90 -6.31 -1.88
CA TYR A 7 15.28 -5.99 -3.17
C TYR A 7 15.51 -4.52 -3.51
N SER A 8 16.07 -4.25 -4.67
CA SER A 8 16.42 -2.92 -5.13
C SER A 8 15.21 -2.11 -5.62
N ASN A 9 14.76 -2.35 -6.84
CA ASN A 9 13.89 -1.40 -7.55
C ASN A 9 12.48 -1.22 -6.96
N ALA A 10 11.88 -2.26 -6.41
CA ALA A 10 10.53 -2.16 -5.85
C ALA A 10 10.49 -1.39 -4.53
N LEU A 11 11.60 -1.32 -3.80
CA LEU A 11 11.72 -0.59 -2.54
C LEU A 11 12.26 0.83 -2.71
N ASP A 12 12.88 1.15 -3.83
CA ASP A 12 13.44 2.49 -4.07
C ASP A 12 12.39 3.60 -3.92
N SER A 13 11.15 3.33 -4.33
CA SER A 13 10.05 4.27 -4.14
C SER A 13 9.69 4.53 -2.68
N LEU A 14 10.01 3.61 -1.77
CA LEU A 14 9.86 3.79 -0.31
C LEU A 14 11.10 4.41 0.32
N ILE A 15 12.26 4.00 -0.16
CA ILE A 15 13.56 4.32 0.41
C ILE A 15 14.00 5.74 0.03
N ASN A 16 13.86 6.12 -1.22
CA ASN A 16 14.37 7.40 -1.72
C ASN A 16 13.74 8.64 -1.04
N PRO A 17 12.43 8.70 -0.77
CA PRO A 17 11.86 9.81 -0.02
C PRO A 17 12.43 9.97 1.39
N ILE A 18 12.88 8.87 2.01
CA ILE A 18 13.54 8.90 3.32
C ILE A 18 15.01 9.30 3.17
N ARG A 19 15.72 8.74 2.19
CA ARG A 19 17.16 8.96 1.96
C ARG A 19 17.53 10.40 1.67
N LYS A 20 16.68 11.14 0.95
CA LYS A 20 16.94 12.55 0.71
C LYS A 20 17.09 13.36 2.00
N HIS A 21 16.50 12.85 3.10
CA HIS A 21 16.62 13.43 4.45
C HIS A 21 17.63 12.69 5.34
N LEU A 22 18.21 11.58 4.89
CA LEU A 22 19.22 10.77 5.58
C LEU A 22 20.37 10.41 4.63
N PRO A 23 21.16 11.41 4.15
CA PRO A 23 22.24 11.15 3.21
C PRO A 23 23.33 10.23 3.77
N GLU A 24 23.48 10.18 5.10
CA GLU A 24 24.39 9.29 5.82
C GLU A 24 23.92 7.84 5.91
N SER A 25 22.67 7.54 5.49
CA SER A 25 22.14 6.18 5.48
C SER A 25 22.76 5.34 4.36
N THR A 26 22.95 4.06 4.61
CA THR A 26 23.51 3.14 3.63
C THR A 26 22.70 1.86 3.57
N VAL A 27 22.54 1.26 2.38
CA VAL A 27 21.98 -0.09 2.23
C VAL A 27 23.02 -1.10 2.70
N SER A 28 22.56 -2.05 3.50
CA SER A 28 23.41 -3.12 4.03
C SER A 28 22.93 -4.50 3.56
N PRO A 29 23.74 -5.55 3.74
CA PRO A 29 23.32 -6.90 3.47
C PRO A 29 22.13 -7.31 4.35
N LYS A 30 21.50 -8.42 3.99
CA LYS A 30 20.23 -8.96 4.53
C LYS A 30 20.07 -8.92 6.06
N ASN A 31 21.17 -9.05 6.80
CA ASN A 31 21.15 -9.08 8.27
C ASN A 31 21.49 -7.75 8.94
N GLY A 32 21.72 -6.69 8.15
CA GLY A 32 22.10 -5.39 8.67
C GLY A 32 23.55 -5.31 9.17
N VAL A 33 23.80 -4.31 10.04
CA VAL A 33 25.13 -4.05 10.60
C VAL A 33 25.04 -3.97 12.12
N LYS A 34 25.89 -4.70 12.81
CA LYS A 34 26.00 -4.67 14.27
C LYS A 34 26.47 -3.29 14.74
N GLY A 35 25.83 -2.76 15.77
CA GLY A 35 26.16 -1.44 16.33
C GLY A 35 25.58 -0.25 15.55
N ALA A 36 24.70 -0.47 14.60
CA ALA A 36 23.95 0.57 13.89
C ALA A 36 22.44 0.38 14.11
N LEU A 37 21.65 1.46 13.99
CA LEU A 37 20.20 1.34 13.90
C LEU A 37 19.83 0.73 12.52
N ASN A 38 19.21 -0.45 12.53
CA ASN A 38 18.86 -1.20 11.32
C ASN A 38 17.38 -0.97 10.98
N PHE A 39 17.10 -0.41 9.80
CA PHE A 39 15.74 -0.16 9.34
C PHE A 39 15.31 -1.27 8.36
N CYS A 40 14.27 -2.03 8.71
CA CYS A 40 13.86 -3.25 8.05
C CYS A 40 12.51 -3.10 7.36
N TRP A 41 12.38 -3.61 6.14
CA TRP A 41 11.16 -3.55 5.33
C TRP A 41 10.36 -4.86 5.34
N PHE A 42 10.94 -5.94 5.85
CA PHE A 42 10.29 -7.24 5.90
C PHE A 42 10.24 -7.77 7.33
N ILE A 43 9.08 -8.23 7.74
CA ILE A 43 8.82 -8.73 9.11
C ILE A 43 9.75 -9.90 9.50
N ARG A 44 10.30 -10.62 8.53
CA ARG A 44 11.22 -11.74 8.76
C ARG A 44 12.70 -11.34 8.81
N SER A 45 13.01 -10.12 8.40
CA SER A 45 14.38 -9.60 8.34
C SER A 45 14.60 -8.66 9.51
N GLN A 46 14.79 -9.22 10.72
CA GLN A 46 14.87 -8.41 11.95
C GLN A 46 16.13 -7.54 12.02
N GLY A 47 17.21 -7.91 11.32
CA GLY A 47 18.48 -7.21 11.47
C GLY A 47 19.08 -7.36 12.87
N TYR A 48 20.19 -6.66 13.12
CA TYR A 48 20.74 -6.52 14.47
C TYR A 48 19.98 -5.42 15.23
N HIS A 49 19.95 -5.55 16.56
CA HIS A 49 19.45 -4.48 17.45
C HIS A 49 20.47 -3.35 17.61
N PRO A 50 20.04 -2.09 17.75
CA PRO A 50 18.66 -1.66 17.68
C PRO A 50 18.10 -1.75 16.26
N ASN A 51 16.82 -2.08 16.15
CA ASN A 51 16.14 -2.20 14.85
C ASN A 51 14.78 -1.51 14.82
N ALA A 52 14.44 -1.03 13.63
CA ALA A 52 13.15 -0.43 13.31
C ALA A 52 12.53 -1.17 12.11
N PHE A 53 11.22 -1.24 12.07
CA PHE A 53 10.48 -1.92 11.03
C PHE A 53 9.40 -1.03 10.43
N MET A 54 9.30 -1.05 9.12
CA MET A 54 8.14 -0.60 8.38
C MET A 54 7.79 -1.64 7.32
N SER A 55 6.50 -1.94 7.13
CA SER A 55 6.10 -2.87 6.08
C SER A 55 6.43 -2.32 4.70
N HIS A 56 6.88 -3.19 3.79
CA HIS A 56 7.13 -2.86 2.38
C HIS A 56 5.84 -2.63 1.56
N GLY A 57 4.68 -2.85 2.15
CA GLY A 57 3.35 -2.60 1.60
C GLY A 57 2.40 -2.14 2.70
N ILE A 58 1.48 -1.25 2.34
CA ILE A 58 0.45 -0.72 3.26
C ILE A 58 -0.73 -1.68 3.45
N GLY A 59 -0.79 -2.79 2.71
CA GLY A 59 -1.79 -3.83 2.91
C GLY A 59 -1.66 -4.51 4.28
N ASP A 60 -2.80 -4.75 4.93
CA ASP A 60 -2.86 -5.34 6.27
C ASP A 60 -2.61 -6.86 6.25
N LYS A 61 -3.53 -7.62 5.68
CA LYS A 61 -3.48 -9.09 5.57
C LYS A 61 -2.96 -9.80 6.83
N ASN A 62 -3.10 -9.16 7.99
CA ASN A 62 -2.51 -9.58 9.26
C ASN A 62 -0.98 -9.78 9.20
N TYR A 63 -0.30 -9.10 8.25
CA TYR A 63 1.13 -9.28 8.02
C TYR A 63 1.97 -8.93 9.25
N MET A 64 1.61 -7.88 9.97
CA MET A 64 2.36 -7.40 11.13
C MET A 64 2.01 -8.09 12.44
N ILE A 65 0.96 -8.91 12.46
CA ILE A 65 0.47 -9.62 13.68
C ILE A 65 0.39 -11.13 13.49
N GLY A 66 0.84 -11.64 12.33
CA GLY A 66 0.72 -13.04 11.97
C GLY A 66 1.73 -13.96 12.66
N THR A 67 1.46 -15.27 12.62
CA THR A 67 2.31 -16.32 13.23
C THR A 67 3.70 -16.40 12.62
N LYS A 68 3.89 -15.94 11.39
CA LYS A 68 5.17 -15.97 10.65
C LYS A 68 6.10 -14.81 11.00
N GLY A 69 5.63 -13.84 11.75
CA GLY A 69 6.35 -12.67 12.19
C GLY A 69 5.42 -11.70 12.90
N HIS A 70 5.88 -11.06 13.94
CA HIS A 70 5.11 -10.09 14.72
C HIS A 70 5.92 -8.81 14.88
N ALA A 71 5.27 -7.66 14.69
CA ALA A 71 5.91 -6.36 14.77
C ALA A 71 6.53 -6.07 16.15
N ASN A 72 6.00 -6.67 17.23
CA ASN A 72 6.53 -6.49 18.59
C ASN A 72 7.97 -7.00 18.79
N ARG A 73 8.52 -7.77 17.83
CA ARG A 73 9.91 -8.23 17.85
C ARG A 73 10.93 -7.13 17.54
N PHE A 74 10.45 -6.04 16.95
CA PHE A 74 11.30 -4.90 16.64
C PHE A 74 11.33 -3.93 17.83
N ASP A 75 12.44 -3.20 17.95
CA ASP A 75 12.57 -2.15 18.97
C ASP A 75 11.62 -0.99 18.65
N TYR A 76 11.46 -0.68 17.36
CA TYR A 76 10.59 0.38 16.87
C TYR A 76 9.78 -0.07 15.65
N VAL A 77 8.53 0.41 15.56
CA VAL A 77 7.61 0.05 14.48
C VAL A 77 7.02 1.32 13.88
N PHE A 78 7.14 1.46 12.58
CA PHE A 78 6.59 2.57 11.80
C PHE A 78 5.34 2.10 11.06
N VAL A 79 4.26 2.89 11.18
CA VAL A 79 2.97 2.59 10.55
C VAL A 79 2.43 3.80 9.82
N THR A 80 1.58 3.55 8.83
CA THR A 80 1.06 4.59 7.95
C THR A 80 0.02 5.48 8.60
N GLY A 81 -0.80 4.93 9.50
CA GLY A 81 -1.90 5.66 10.12
C GLY A 81 -2.31 5.13 11.50
N PRO A 82 -3.20 5.87 12.18
CA PRO A 82 -3.68 5.52 13.52
C PRO A 82 -4.37 4.16 13.57
N ALA A 83 -5.08 3.74 12.52
CA ALA A 83 -5.74 2.44 12.50
C ALA A 83 -4.75 1.27 12.66
N PHE A 84 -3.58 1.34 12.01
CA PHE A 84 -2.52 0.34 12.20
C PHE A 84 -1.92 0.40 13.61
N LYS A 85 -1.71 1.60 14.16
CA LYS A 85 -1.23 1.76 15.55
C LYS A 85 -2.18 1.09 16.53
N GLU A 86 -3.47 1.39 16.44
CA GLU A 86 -4.50 0.80 17.29
C GLU A 86 -4.57 -0.73 17.13
N LYS A 87 -4.48 -1.22 15.89
CA LYS A 87 -4.45 -2.66 15.63
C LYS A 87 -3.26 -3.33 16.30
N LEU A 88 -2.06 -2.77 16.18
CA LEU A 88 -0.85 -3.33 16.78
C LEU A 88 -0.90 -3.31 18.31
N ILE A 89 -1.44 -2.25 18.92
CA ILE A 89 -1.63 -2.17 20.38
C ILE A 89 -2.58 -3.28 20.85
N ARG A 90 -3.71 -3.49 20.15
CA ARG A 90 -4.65 -4.59 20.47
C ARG A 90 -4.01 -5.98 20.34
N HIS A 91 -2.92 -6.09 19.57
CA HIS A 91 -2.13 -7.32 19.42
C HIS A 91 -0.81 -7.28 20.19
N ASN A 92 -0.79 -6.62 21.34
CA ASN A 92 0.31 -6.61 22.32
C ASN A 92 1.62 -5.98 21.84
N THR A 93 1.58 -5.07 20.86
CA THR A 93 2.76 -4.23 20.56
C THR A 93 2.69 -2.98 21.45
N PRO A 94 3.71 -2.70 22.28
CA PRO A 94 3.74 -1.53 23.16
C PRO A 94 3.58 -0.21 22.37
N ALA A 95 2.71 0.67 22.86
CA ALA A 95 2.34 1.90 22.16
C ALA A 95 3.51 2.85 21.92
N GLU A 96 4.48 2.88 22.86
CA GLU A 96 5.71 3.70 22.82
C GLU A 96 6.68 3.28 21.72
N LYS A 97 6.58 2.05 21.23
CA LYS A 97 7.37 1.56 20.10
C LYS A 97 6.79 1.95 18.73
N ILE A 98 5.53 2.42 18.68
CA ILE A 98 4.79 2.59 17.42
C ILE A 98 4.72 4.06 17.04
N PHE A 99 5.30 4.39 15.89
CA PHE A 99 5.31 5.73 15.30
C PHE A 99 4.38 5.77 14.07
N VAL A 100 3.45 6.73 14.06
CA VAL A 100 2.59 7.00 12.90
C VAL A 100 3.30 8.01 12.02
N VAL A 101 3.69 7.61 10.82
CA VAL A 101 4.61 8.37 9.95
C VAL A 101 4.10 8.58 8.52
N GLY A 102 2.98 8.00 8.15
CA GLY A 102 2.49 8.07 6.76
C GLY A 102 3.11 7.02 5.83
N TRP A 103 3.08 7.29 4.52
CA TRP A 103 3.51 6.36 3.48
C TRP A 103 4.45 7.05 2.48
N PRO A 104 5.77 6.91 2.62
CA PRO A 104 6.75 7.68 1.86
C PRO A 104 6.70 7.45 0.35
N LYS A 105 6.23 6.30 -0.11
CA LYS A 105 6.04 5.99 -1.54
C LYS A 105 5.19 7.03 -2.27
N LEU A 106 4.23 7.64 -1.59
CA LEU A 106 3.32 8.62 -2.19
C LEU A 106 3.81 10.07 -2.02
N ASP A 107 4.84 10.32 -1.24
CA ASP A 107 5.35 11.68 -1.04
C ASP A 107 5.68 12.40 -2.36
N PRO A 108 6.37 11.77 -3.33
CA PRO A 108 6.65 12.41 -4.61
C PRO A 108 5.40 12.83 -5.38
N ILE A 109 4.28 12.07 -5.25
CA ILE A 109 3.02 12.41 -5.90
C ILE A 109 2.41 13.64 -5.23
N PHE A 110 2.31 13.66 -3.90
CA PHE A 110 1.76 14.79 -3.15
C PHE A 110 2.60 16.06 -3.30
N ASN A 111 3.90 15.92 -3.53
CA ASN A 111 4.84 17.00 -3.75
C ASN A 111 4.90 17.47 -5.23
N GLY A 112 4.06 16.91 -6.11
CA GLY A 112 3.95 17.34 -7.50
C GLY A 112 5.07 16.86 -8.41
N GLU A 113 5.89 15.88 -7.98
CA GLU A 113 6.97 15.31 -8.80
C GLU A 113 6.43 14.42 -9.94
N TYR A 114 5.18 13.98 -9.84
CA TYR A 114 4.46 13.22 -10.86
C TYR A 114 3.31 14.02 -11.43
N GLN A 115 3.23 14.10 -12.75
CA GLN A 115 2.16 14.78 -13.46
C GLN A 115 1.28 13.75 -14.17
N ARG A 116 -0.03 14.00 -14.16
CA ARG A 116 -0.97 13.19 -14.94
C ARG A 116 -0.70 13.39 -16.45
N THR A 117 -0.56 12.29 -17.14
CA THR A 117 -0.47 12.31 -18.61
C THR A 117 -1.83 12.69 -19.20
N PRO A 118 -1.93 13.65 -20.12
CA PRO A 118 -3.19 14.00 -20.75
C PRO A 118 -3.86 12.82 -21.47
N SER A 119 -5.17 12.70 -21.36
CA SER A 119 -5.98 11.72 -22.09
C SER A 119 -7.42 12.24 -22.22
N ASP A 120 -8.06 11.92 -23.32
CA ASP A 120 -9.48 12.13 -23.60
C ASP A 120 -10.36 10.93 -23.19
N LYS A 121 -9.71 9.83 -22.74
CA LYS A 121 -10.38 8.61 -22.25
C LYS A 121 -10.43 8.56 -20.73
N ILE A 122 -11.43 7.86 -20.22
CA ILE A 122 -11.44 7.44 -18.83
C ILE A 122 -10.35 6.38 -18.64
N ARG A 123 -9.44 6.61 -17.70
CA ARG A 123 -8.37 5.67 -17.38
C ARG A 123 -8.71 4.85 -16.16
N VAL A 124 -8.73 3.55 -16.34
CA VAL A 124 -9.00 2.58 -15.29
C VAL A 124 -7.73 1.79 -15.00
N LEU A 125 -7.19 1.94 -13.80
CA LEU A 125 -6.05 1.14 -13.36
C LEU A 125 -6.54 -0.21 -12.83
N TYR A 126 -6.11 -1.31 -13.43
CA TYR A 126 -6.23 -2.65 -12.86
C TYR A 126 -4.93 -3.02 -12.12
N ALA A 127 -5.01 -3.17 -10.80
CA ALA A 127 -3.86 -3.42 -9.93
C ALA A 127 -4.13 -4.56 -8.92
N PRO A 128 -4.12 -5.82 -9.38
CA PRO A 128 -4.41 -6.98 -8.54
C PRO A 128 -3.27 -7.29 -7.57
N THR A 129 -3.61 -7.94 -6.44
CA THR A 129 -2.63 -8.50 -5.51
C THR A 129 -1.92 -9.73 -6.09
N HIS A 130 -0.88 -10.19 -5.41
CA HIS A 130 -0.08 -11.34 -5.85
C HIS A 130 -0.77 -12.68 -5.55
N ASN A 131 -1.32 -13.33 -6.57
CA ASN A 131 -2.10 -14.57 -6.43
C ASN A 131 -1.35 -15.71 -5.73
N ALA A 132 -0.09 -15.95 -6.10
CA ALA A 132 0.68 -17.09 -5.59
C ALA A 132 0.90 -17.03 -4.07
N ILE A 133 0.95 -15.84 -3.48
CA ILE A 133 1.18 -15.65 -2.03
C ILE A 133 -0.14 -15.57 -1.27
N GLN A 134 -1.12 -14.85 -1.82
CA GLN A 134 -2.33 -14.47 -1.09
C GLN A 134 -3.51 -15.42 -1.32
N ALA A 135 -3.49 -16.19 -2.42
CA ALA A 135 -4.56 -17.10 -2.82
C ALA A 135 -5.96 -16.45 -2.92
N VAL A 136 -6.03 -15.11 -2.86
CA VAL A 136 -7.23 -14.28 -2.98
C VAL A 136 -6.87 -13.08 -3.85
N SER A 137 -6.95 -13.27 -5.15
CA SER A 137 -6.65 -12.25 -6.13
C SER A 137 -7.58 -12.40 -7.32
N SER A 138 -7.98 -11.30 -7.89
CA SER A 138 -8.70 -11.29 -9.17
C SER A 138 -7.82 -11.75 -10.34
N PHE A 139 -6.49 -11.72 -10.18
CA PHE A 139 -5.55 -12.28 -11.14
C PHE A 139 -5.40 -13.81 -10.97
N PRO A 140 -5.40 -14.63 -12.03
CA PRO A 140 -5.49 -14.25 -13.45
C PRO A 140 -6.91 -14.16 -14.01
N ALA A 141 -7.94 -14.50 -13.24
CA ALA A 141 -9.32 -14.61 -13.74
C ALA A 141 -9.83 -13.31 -14.41
N PHE A 142 -9.42 -12.15 -13.90
CA PHE A 142 -9.81 -10.86 -14.48
C PHE A 142 -9.20 -10.60 -15.87
N ASN A 143 -8.11 -11.30 -16.24
CA ASN A 143 -7.44 -11.06 -17.53
C ASN A 143 -8.35 -11.31 -18.74
N GLU A 144 -9.35 -12.20 -18.61
CA GLU A 144 -10.31 -12.45 -19.68
C GLU A 144 -11.19 -11.24 -20.05
N TYR A 145 -11.20 -10.21 -19.20
CA TYR A 145 -11.99 -8.99 -19.39
C TYR A 145 -11.17 -7.82 -19.92
N LEU A 146 -9.83 -7.87 -19.90
CA LEU A 146 -8.98 -6.73 -20.24
C LEU A 146 -9.24 -6.18 -21.65
N ASP A 147 -9.52 -7.04 -22.61
CA ASP A 147 -9.79 -6.66 -23.99
C ASP A 147 -11.30 -6.41 -24.28
N LYS A 148 -12.15 -6.48 -23.24
CA LYS A 148 -13.60 -6.29 -23.35
C LYS A 148 -14.09 -4.92 -22.89
N PHE A 149 -13.19 -4.04 -22.49
CA PHE A 149 -13.55 -2.67 -22.17
C PHE A 149 -13.92 -1.88 -23.44
N PRO A 150 -14.90 -0.99 -23.34
CA PRO A 150 -15.28 -0.15 -24.48
C PRO A 150 -14.16 0.84 -24.84
N PRO A 151 -14.11 1.32 -26.10
CA PRO A 151 -12.98 2.09 -26.64
C PRO A 151 -12.75 3.46 -25.96
N GLU A 152 -13.74 4.00 -25.27
CA GLU A 152 -13.67 5.21 -24.46
C GLU A 152 -12.96 5.02 -23.12
N ILE A 153 -12.68 3.77 -22.74
CA ILE A 153 -11.96 3.42 -21.51
C ILE A 153 -10.57 2.88 -21.88
N GLU A 154 -9.55 3.51 -21.30
CA GLU A 154 -8.17 3.04 -21.36
C GLU A 154 -7.84 2.24 -20.11
N VAL A 155 -7.48 0.95 -20.25
CA VAL A 155 -7.10 0.11 -19.13
C VAL A 155 -5.58 0.17 -18.92
N LEU A 156 -5.18 0.69 -17.78
CA LEU A 156 -3.80 0.67 -17.30
C LEU A 156 -3.58 -0.63 -16.50
N ASN A 157 -2.99 -1.65 -17.13
CA ASN A 157 -2.74 -2.92 -16.46
C ASN A 157 -1.43 -2.88 -15.68
N SER A 158 -1.51 -2.93 -14.36
CA SER A 158 -0.35 -2.91 -13.47
C SER A 158 -0.35 -4.10 -12.51
N PRO A 159 0.04 -5.29 -12.97
CA PRO A 159 0.16 -6.46 -12.11
C PRO A 159 1.18 -6.23 -11.00
N HIS A 160 1.09 -7.02 -9.93
CA HIS A 160 2.00 -6.92 -8.79
C HIS A 160 3.47 -6.95 -9.23
N PRO A 161 4.38 -6.13 -8.64
CA PRO A 161 5.79 -6.04 -9.06
C PRO A 161 6.52 -7.39 -9.17
N ALA A 162 6.14 -8.41 -8.37
CA ALA A 162 6.70 -9.74 -8.49
C ALA A 162 6.30 -10.47 -9.81
N ARG A 163 5.37 -9.91 -10.60
CA ARG A 163 4.90 -10.42 -11.89
C ARG A 163 5.36 -9.59 -13.08
N LYS A 164 6.06 -8.48 -12.83
CA LYS A 164 6.66 -7.63 -13.86
C LYS A 164 8.14 -7.97 -14.03
N GLU A 165 8.64 -7.94 -15.25
CA GLU A 165 10.07 -8.11 -15.53
C GLU A 165 10.90 -6.98 -14.93
N ASP A 166 10.45 -5.73 -15.11
CA ASP A 166 11.10 -4.51 -14.63
C ASP A 166 10.91 -4.26 -13.13
N ARG A 167 9.97 -4.97 -12.49
CA ARG A 167 9.59 -4.82 -11.06
C ARG A 167 9.25 -3.38 -10.66
N MET A 168 8.90 -2.54 -11.60
CA MET A 168 8.58 -1.13 -11.36
C MET A 168 7.34 -0.97 -10.47
N PRO A 169 7.36 -0.03 -9.52
CA PRO A 169 6.21 0.27 -8.68
C PRO A 169 5.06 0.88 -9.49
N THR A 170 3.83 0.69 -9.00
CA THR A 170 2.62 1.27 -9.59
C THR A 170 2.49 2.72 -9.11
N ILE A 171 3.27 3.65 -9.65
CA ILE A 171 3.22 5.08 -9.31
C ILE A 171 2.56 5.87 -10.44
N GLN A 172 3.18 5.94 -11.61
CA GLN A 172 2.61 6.68 -12.73
C GLN A 172 1.22 6.18 -13.13
N PRO A 173 0.94 4.87 -13.22
CA PRO A 173 -0.42 4.38 -13.46
C PRO A 173 -1.44 4.83 -12.39
N LEU A 174 -1.03 4.95 -11.12
CA LEU A 174 -1.90 5.50 -10.06
C LEU A 174 -2.18 6.98 -10.26
N VAL A 175 -1.20 7.77 -10.72
CA VAL A 175 -1.39 9.20 -11.00
C VAL A 175 -2.33 9.40 -12.19
N ASP A 176 -2.15 8.59 -13.23
CA ASP A 176 -2.91 8.69 -14.49
C ASP A 176 -4.37 8.21 -14.37
N ALA A 177 -4.64 7.27 -13.48
CA ALA A 177 -5.97 6.66 -13.34
C ALA A 177 -7.05 7.63 -12.85
N ASP A 178 -8.26 7.48 -13.36
CA ASP A 178 -9.49 8.10 -12.83
C ASP A 178 -10.15 7.19 -11.80
N VAL A 179 -10.09 5.88 -12.02
CA VAL A 179 -10.66 4.83 -11.17
C VAL A 179 -9.66 3.70 -11.02
N VAL A 180 -9.65 3.03 -9.88
CA VAL A 180 -8.78 1.89 -9.61
C VAL A 180 -9.61 0.63 -9.38
N ILE A 181 -9.33 -0.44 -10.12
CA ILE A 181 -9.85 -1.78 -9.85
C ILE A 181 -8.78 -2.50 -9.03
N ALA A 182 -9.11 -2.83 -7.79
CA ALA A 182 -8.20 -3.53 -6.88
C ALA A 182 -8.95 -4.59 -6.07
N ASP A 183 -8.22 -5.57 -5.56
CA ASP A 183 -8.80 -6.69 -4.81
C ASP A 183 -8.42 -6.71 -3.32
N ALA A 184 -7.19 -6.99 -2.96
CA ALA A 184 -6.74 -7.10 -1.57
C ALA A 184 -5.26 -6.68 -1.42
N GLY A 185 -4.85 -5.59 -2.05
CA GLY A 185 -3.47 -5.11 -2.06
C GLY A 185 -3.29 -3.70 -1.50
N SER A 186 -2.04 -3.27 -1.43
CA SER A 186 -1.66 -1.92 -1.00
C SER A 186 -2.30 -0.83 -1.85
N THR A 187 -2.59 -1.12 -3.12
CA THR A 187 -3.14 -0.16 -4.08
C THR A 187 -4.52 0.37 -3.67
N ILE A 188 -5.33 -0.39 -2.91
CA ILE A 188 -6.58 0.10 -2.33
C ILE A 188 -6.32 1.37 -1.52
N TYR A 189 -5.42 1.29 -0.56
CA TYR A 189 -5.12 2.39 0.37
C TYR A 189 -4.41 3.54 -0.31
N GLU A 190 -3.53 3.23 -1.25
CA GLU A 190 -2.81 4.22 -2.06
C GLU A 190 -3.79 5.02 -2.94
N ALA A 191 -4.74 4.34 -3.58
CA ALA A 191 -5.79 4.99 -4.37
C ALA A 191 -6.67 5.90 -3.50
N LEU A 192 -7.18 5.37 -2.38
CA LEU A 192 -8.02 6.13 -1.45
C LEU A 192 -7.29 7.37 -0.90
N ALA A 193 -5.99 7.24 -0.56
CA ALA A 193 -5.18 8.36 -0.09
C ALA A 193 -5.00 9.46 -1.15
N LEU A 194 -5.02 9.09 -2.43
CA LEU A 194 -4.95 10.00 -3.59
C LEU A 194 -6.34 10.54 -4.00
N GLY A 195 -7.39 10.22 -3.26
CA GLY A 195 -8.76 10.64 -3.58
C GLY A 195 -9.38 9.90 -4.76
N LYS A 196 -8.79 8.75 -5.16
CA LYS A 196 -9.27 7.99 -6.32
C LYS A 196 -10.27 6.90 -5.89
N PRO A 197 -11.43 6.82 -6.56
CA PRO A 197 -12.40 5.77 -6.28
C PRO A 197 -11.85 4.39 -6.60
N VAL A 198 -12.21 3.40 -5.76
CA VAL A 198 -11.82 2.00 -5.93
C VAL A 198 -13.07 1.18 -6.24
N ILE A 199 -12.99 0.36 -7.29
CA ILE A 199 -14.01 -0.64 -7.62
C ILE A 199 -13.45 -2.03 -7.30
N PHE A 200 -14.17 -2.75 -6.46
CA PHE A 200 -13.84 -4.12 -6.08
C PHE A 200 -14.55 -5.13 -6.99
N PRO A 201 -13.83 -6.09 -7.60
CA PRO A 201 -14.44 -7.13 -8.44
C PRO A 201 -14.99 -8.26 -7.56
N ASP A 202 -16.10 -7.99 -6.87
CA ASP A 202 -16.70 -8.85 -5.84
C ASP A 202 -16.96 -10.28 -6.32
N TRP A 203 -17.44 -10.42 -7.56
CA TRP A 203 -17.75 -11.75 -8.15
C TRP A 203 -16.54 -12.69 -8.25
N LEU A 204 -15.32 -12.14 -8.17
CA LEU A 204 -14.08 -12.92 -8.24
C LEU A 204 -13.44 -13.16 -6.86
N VAL A 205 -13.62 -12.24 -5.92
CA VAL A 205 -12.75 -12.23 -4.71
C VAL A 205 -13.48 -12.05 -3.38
N ARG A 206 -14.71 -11.52 -3.34
CA ARG A 206 -15.39 -11.12 -2.10
C ARG A 206 -15.42 -12.25 -1.06
N GLU A 207 -15.91 -13.42 -1.44
CA GLU A 207 -16.02 -14.56 -0.53
C GLU A 207 -14.66 -14.99 0.02
N GLY A 208 -13.66 -15.05 -0.86
CA GLY A 208 -12.29 -15.38 -0.50
C GLY A 208 -11.67 -14.37 0.47
N VAL A 209 -11.86 -13.07 0.23
CA VAL A 209 -11.33 -12.01 1.11
C VAL A 209 -12.00 -12.06 2.47
N LEU A 210 -13.32 -12.15 2.54
CA LEU A 210 -14.06 -12.20 3.80
C LEU A 210 -13.71 -13.44 4.63
N SER A 211 -13.54 -14.60 4.00
CA SER A 211 -13.21 -15.84 4.71
C SER A 211 -11.75 -15.90 5.17
N ARG A 212 -10.79 -15.50 4.30
CA ARG A 212 -9.36 -15.69 4.57
C ARG A 212 -8.70 -14.53 5.28
N PHE A 213 -9.23 -13.31 5.10
CA PHE A 213 -8.68 -12.08 5.68
C PHE A 213 -9.56 -11.51 6.80
N ASN A 214 -10.31 -12.36 7.48
CA ASN A 214 -11.13 -11.92 8.62
C ASN A 214 -10.30 -11.07 9.61
N GLY A 215 -10.88 -9.96 10.06
CA GLY A 215 -10.25 -9.02 10.99
C GLY A 215 -9.17 -8.13 10.35
N THR A 216 -9.02 -8.15 9.03
CA THR A 216 -8.13 -7.22 8.30
C THR A 216 -8.87 -6.00 7.80
N PHE A 217 -8.11 -4.96 7.42
CA PHE A 217 -8.68 -3.78 6.79
C PHE A 217 -9.17 -4.07 5.35
N GLU A 218 -8.57 -5.04 4.65
CA GLU A 218 -9.10 -5.53 3.37
C GLU A 218 -10.50 -6.11 3.56
N ALA A 219 -10.69 -7.05 4.51
CA ALA A 219 -12.00 -7.63 4.77
C ALA A 219 -13.02 -6.56 5.20
N LYS A 220 -12.58 -5.52 5.94
CA LYS A 220 -13.44 -4.40 6.32
C LYS A 220 -13.95 -3.64 5.08
N CYS A 221 -13.12 -3.41 4.06
CA CYS A 221 -13.58 -2.77 2.81
C CYS A 221 -14.77 -3.51 2.20
N TYR A 222 -14.70 -4.85 2.17
CA TYR A 222 -15.79 -5.69 1.63
C TYR A 222 -16.99 -5.79 2.57
N ALA A 223 -16.78 -5.97 3.88
CA ALA A 223 -17.85 -6.10 4.85
C ALA A 223 -18.71 -4.84 4.98
N ASP A 224 -18.06 -3.68 4.99
CA ASP A 224 -18.69 -2.37 5.15
C ASP A 224 -19.10 -1.75 3.78
N ASN A 225 -18.82 -2.42 2.66
CA ASN A 225 -18.98 -1.91 1.30
C ASN A 225 -18.38 -0.49 1.14
N LEU A 226 -17.08 -0.35 1.44
CA LEU A 226 -16.35 0.90 1.24
C LEU A 226 -15.91 1.02 -0.23
N GLY A 227 -16.24 2.13 -0.87
CA GLY A 227 -16.03 2.31 -2.31
C GLY A 227 -17.11 1.62 -3.15
N TYR A 228 -16.76 1.15 -4.34
CA TYR A 228 -17.69 0.58 -5.31
C TYR A 228 -17.52 -0.93 -5.41
N HIS A 229 -18.63 -1.68 -5.42
CA HIS A 229 -18.63 -3.14 -5.39
C HIS A 229 -19.35 -3.72 -6.61
N ALA A 230 -18.58 -4.24 -7.55
CA ALA A 230 -19.13 -4.85 -8.76
C ALA A 230 -19.43 -6.34 -8.54
N ASN A 231 -20.64 -6.78 -8.87
CA ASN A 231 -21.07 -8.18 -8.80
C ASN A 231 -20.86 -8.97 -10.11
N SER A 232 -20.46 -8.29 -11.16
CA SER A 232 -20.18 -8.84 -12.49
C SER A 232 -19.34 -7.85 -13.30
N PHE A 233 -18.76 -8.30 -14.41
CA PHE A 233 -18.07 -7.41 -15.34
C PHE A 233 -18.99 -6.36 -15.95
N LYS A 234 -20.25 -6.73 -16.28
CA LYS A 234 -21.24 -5.78 -16.77
C LYS A 234 -21.49 -4.67 -15.73
N HIS A 235 -21.73 -5.04 -14.49
CA HIS A 235 -21.95 -4.08 -13.42
C HIS A 235 -20.71 -3.21 -13.16
N LEU A 236 -19.50 -3.77 -13.32
CA LEU A 236 -18.25 -2.99 -13.22
C LEU A 236 -18.21 -1.88 -14.27
N LEU A 237 -18.59 -2.16 -15.52
CA LEU A 237 -18.65 -1.15 -16.59
C LEU A 237 -19.68 -0.05 -16.29
N GLU A 238 -20.79 -0.38 -15.65
CA GLU A 238 -21.82 0.58 -15.21
C GLU A 238 -21.31 1.47 -14.06
N LEU A 239 -20.50 0.92 -13.15
CA LEU A 239 -19.93 1.64 -12.00
C LEU A 239 -18.79 2.61 -12.37
N ILE A 240 -18.05 2.38 -13.46
CA ILE A 240 -16.92 3.24 -13.83
C ILE A 240 -17.33 4.71 -13.99
N PRO A 241 -18.28 5.07 -14.86
CA PRO A 241 -18.70 6.47 -15.01
C PRO A 241 -19.32 7.04 -13.73
N GLU A 242 -20.01 6.22 -12.95
CA GLU A 242 -20.55 6.64 -11.64
C GLU A 242 -19.41 6.99 -10.67
N ALA A 243 -18.39 6.13 -10.56
CA ALA A 243 -17.23 6.32 -9.70
C ALA A 243 -16.43 7.58 -10.11
N VAL A 244 -16.23 7.80 -11.41
CA VAL A 244 -15.57 9.01 -11.92
C VAL A 244 -16.37 10.26 -11.56
N SER A 245 -17.69 10.22 -11.68
CA SER A 245 -18.55 11.37 -11.42
C SER A 245 -18.70 11.69 -9.93
N LYS A 246 -18.87 10.67 -9.08
CA LYS A 246 -19.15 10.83 -7.65
C LYS A 246 -17.90 10.86 -6.77
N GLY A 247 -16.79 10.24 -7.22
CA GLY A 247 -15.57 10.12 -6.44
C GLY A 247 -15.72 9.22 -5.21
N LEU A 248 -15.04 9.56 -4.12
CA LEU A 248 -15.11 8.85 -2.83
C LEU A 248 -16.29 9.34 -1.99
N ASP A 249 -16.99 8.41 -1.34
CA ASP A 249 -17.96 8.75 -0.29
C ASP A 249 -17.27 9.13 1.03
N ASP A 250 -18.03 9.75 1.97
CA ASP A 250 -17.50 10.21 3.25
C ASP A 250 -16.88 9.06 4.09
N ARG A 251 -17.43 7.83 4.00
CA ARG A 251 -16.91 6.67 4.73
C ARG A 251 -15.56 6.21 4.18
N ALA A 252 -15.40 6.25 2.85
CA ALA A 252 -14.13 5.93 2.21
C ALA A 252 -13.07 6.99 2.53
N ILE A 253 -13.46 8.28 2.58
CA ILE A 253 -12.60 9.39 2.98
C ILE A 253 -12.16 9.22 4.45
N GLU A 254 -13.09 8.95 5.36
CA GLU A 254 -12.81 8.72 6.79
C GLU A 254 -11.89 7.50 6.98
N PHE A 255 -12.14 6.43 6.22
CA PHE A 255 -11.28 5.25 6.25
C PHE A 255 -9.87 5.55 5.75
N ALA A 256 -9.74 6.28 4.62
CA ALA A 256 -8.45 6.70 4.09
C ALA A 256 -7.67 7.54 5.12
N GLU A 257 -8.35 8.45 5.83
CA GLU A 257 -7.73 9.30 6.86
C GLU A 257 -7.21 8.50 8.05
N LYS A 258 -7.91 7.44 8.46
CA LYS A 258 -7.46 6.52 9.51
C LYS A 258 -6.28 5.64 9.06
N MET A 259 -6.21 5.33 7.77
CA MET A 259 -5.14 4.51 7.19
C MET A 259 -3.90 5.33 6.86
N PHE A 260 -4.07 6.56 6.38
CA PHE A 260 -2.99 7.49 6.01
C PHE A 260 -3.47 8.95 6.14
N PRO A 261 -3.27 9.57 7.31
CA PRO A 261 -3.73 10.93 7.59
C PRO A 261 -3.21 11.98 6.61
N ALA A 262 -4.08 12.92 6.19
CA ALA A 262 -3.75 13.97 5.24
C ALA A 262 -2.53 14.80 5.67
N LYS A 263 -2.39 15.09 6.95
CA LYS A 263 -1.24 15.86 7.52
C LYS A 263 0.13 15.22 7.31
N LEU A 264 0.19 13.92 6.97
CA LEU A 264 1.45 13.18 6.74
C LEU A 264 1.72 12.98 5.24
N ARG A 265 0.78 13.36 4.37
CA ARG A 265 0.92 13.19 2.91
C ARG A 265 1.93 14.19 2.38
N GLY A 266 2.93 13.69 1.66
CA GLY A 266 4.04 14.49 1.14
C GLY A 266 5.21 14.68 2.11
N ASN A 267 5.06 14.33 3.40
CA ASN A 267 6.07 14.53 4.43
C ASN A 267 6.46 13.24 5.18
N SER A 268 6.00 12.08 4.71
CA SER A 268 6.23 10.81 5.40
C SER A 268 7.71 10.44 5.48
N GLY A 269 8.46 10.67 4.41
CA GLY A 269 9.91 10.41 4.36
C GLY A 269 10.69 11.27 5.34
N GLU A 270 10.36 12.54 5.45
CA GLU A 270 10.97 13.47 6.42
C GLU A 270 10.65 13.06 7.85
N ALA A 271 9.38 12.77 8.16
CA ALA A 271 8.96 12.33 9.48
C ALA A 271 9.67 11.05 9.93
N ILE A 272 9.84 10.08 9.01
CA ILE A 272 10.61 8.86 9.27
C ILE A 272 12.07 9.22 9.56
N ALA A 273 12.68 10.04 8.73
CA ALA A 273 14.09 10.43 8.85
C ALA A 273 14.37 11.12 10.19
N GLU A 274 13.52 12.04 10.63
CA GLU A 274 13.64 12.72 11.93
C GLU A 274 13.62 11.73 13.09
N ILE A 275 12.66 10.79 13.08
CA ILE A 275 12.55 9.79 14.14
C ILE A 275 13.76 8.87 14.12
N LEU A 276 14.21 8.40 12.95
CA LEU A 276 15.40 7.55 12.85
C LEU A 276 16.67 8.24 13.36
N ARG A 277 16.88 9.54 13.10
CA ARG A 277 18.00 10.30 13.69
C ARG A 277 17.93 10.32 15.20
N ARG A 278 16.76 10.62 15.75
CA ARG A 278 16.56 10.67 17.21
C ARG A 278 16.79 9.31 17.88
N LEU A 279 16.44 8.20 17.20
CA LEU A 279 16.63 6.86 17.73
C LEU A 279 18.06 6.33 17.56
N ALA A 280 18.83 6.89 16.64
CA ALA A 280 20.22 6.49 16.37
C ALA A 280 21.24 7.20 17.29
N ASN A 281 20.86 8.29 17.93
CA ASN A 281 21.64 9.06 18.92
C ASN A 281 21.33 8.57 20.34
#